data_13c8aee4284ddbea1ad25dc2e482879f
#
_entry.id   13c8aee4284ddbea1ad25dc2e482879f
#
_cell.length_a   1.000
_cell.length_b   1.000
_cell.length_c   1.000
_cell.angle_alpha   90.00
_cell.angle_beta   90.00
_cell.angle_gamma   90.00
#
_symmetry.space_group_name_H-M   'P 1'
#
loop_
_entity.id
_entity.type
_entity.pdbx_description
1 polymer ?
#
loop_
_entity_poly.entity_id
_entity_poly.type
_entity_poly.pdbx_seq_one_letter_code
_entity_poly.pdbx_strand_id
1 'polypeptide(L)'
;MSSFGALAHIRYVLSKRLHVKRVKMGHAGTLDPLATGVLVLCTGKATKQIEALQLHSKEYTATLQLGATTRSYDLEHEVDKTFPTEHITRELIEETLPKFVGDIMQRPPLFSACKVGGDRAYELARKGSDHQLAEKPIHIAEIELVDFDPE
;
A
#
# COMPACT_ATOMS: atom_id res chain seq x y z
N MET A 1 -8.25 7.13 -9.27
CA MET A 1 -8.07 6.21 -10.44
C MET A 1 -7.15 5.09 -9.98
N SER A 2 -7.44 3.82 -10.31
CA SER A 2 -6.56 2.71 -9.92
C SER A 2 -5.25 2.71 -10.71
N SER A 3 -4.18 2.12 -10.14
CA SER A 3 -2.88 1.94 -10.84
C SER A 3 -3.03 1.22 -12.18
N PHE A 4 -3.92 0.22 -12.25
CA PHE A 4 -4.24 -0.46 -13.50
C PHE A 4 -4.98 0.46 -14.50
N GLY A 5 -5.86 1.33 -14.02
CA GLY A 5 -6.54 2.32 -14.85
C GLY A 5 -5.56 3.31 -15.49
N ALA A 6 -4.61 3.82 -14.70
CA ALA A 6 -3.53 4.69 -15.20
C ALA A 6 -2.68 3.98 -16.26
N LEU A 7 -2.25 2.73 -15.99
CA LEU A 7 -1.53 1.90 -16.94
C LEU A 7 -2.33 1.68 -18.24
N ALA A 8 -3.63 1.37 -18.12
CA ALA A 8 -4.48 1.11 -19.28
C ALA A 8 -4.62 2.35 -20.17
N HIS A 9 -4.77 3.53 -19.55
CA HIS A 9 -4.82 4.80 -20.29
C HIS A 9 -3.52 5.09 -21.03
N ILE A 10 -2.37 5.02 -20.34
CA ILE A 10 -1.06 5.25 -20.96
C ILE A 10 -0.77 4.24 -22.07
N ARG A 11 -1.11 2.97 -21.84
CA ARG A 11 -0.98 1.94 -22.87
C ARG A 11 -1.80 2.24 -24.12
N TYR A 12 -3.02 2.72 -23.96
CA TYR A 12 -3.88 3.12 -25.07
C TYR A 12 -3.22 4.26 -25.88
N VAL A 13 -2.78 5.32 -25.20
CA VAL A 13 -2.13 6.47 -25.84
C VAL A 13 -0.86 6.04 -26.61
N LEU A 14 0.01 5.24 -25.96
CA LEU A 14 1.23 4.74 -26.60
C LEU A 14 0.94 3.82 -27.80
N SER A 15 -0.05 2.92 -27.67
CA SER A 15 -0.42 2.03 -28.78
C SER A 15 -0.89 2.81 -30.00
N LYS A 16 -1.67 3.87 -29.80
CA LYS A 16 -2.11 4.79 -30.86
C LYS A 16 -0.94 5.52 -31.50
N ARG A 17 -0.05 6.11 -30.70
CA ARG A 17 1.11 6.86 -31.21
C ARG A 17 2.10 6.00 -31.98
N LEU A 18 2.30 4.75 -31.55
CA LEU A 18 3.23 3.80 -32.17
C LEU A 18 2.59 3.01 -33.33
N HIS A 19 1.31 3.23 -33.62
CA HIS A 19 0.55 2.49 -34.65
C HIS A 19 0.61 0.98 -34.45
N VAL A 20 0.60 0.50 -33.19
CA VAL A 20 0.59 -0.94 -32.87
C VAL A 20 -0.74 -1.32 -32.19
N LYS A 21 -1.17 -2.57 -32.38
CA LYS A 21 -2.41 -3.08 -31.81
C LYS A 21 -2.42 -2.94 -30.27
N ARG A 22 -1.33 -3.23 -29.60
CA ARG A 22 -1.21 -3.17 -28.14
C ARG A 22 0.25 -3.15 -27.71
N VAL A 23 0.65 -2.14 -26.93
CA VAL A 23 1.95 -2.12 -26.26
C VAL A 23 1.91 -3.07 -25.06
N LYS A 24 2.90 -3.97 -24.96
CA LYS A 24 3.10 -4.77 -23.73
C LYS A 24 3.53 -3.83 -22.62
N MET A 25 2.80 -3.83 -21.50
CA MET A 25 3.05 -2.91 -20.38
C MET A 25 2.61 -3.52 -19.06
N GLY A 26 3.34 -3.22 -17.99
CA GLY A 26 3.04 -3.58 -16.61
C GLY A 26 3.53 -2.49 -15.65
N HIS A 27 3.13 -2.55 -14.39
CA HIS A 27 3.59 -1.63 -13.33
C HIS A 27 4.35 -2.39 -12.24
N ALA A 28 5.33 -1.73 -11.63
CA ALA A 28 6.18 -2.26 -10.58
C ALA A 28 5.72 -1.73 -9.20
N GLY A 29 4.56 -2.13 -8.77
CA GLY A 29 3.90 -1.71 -7.53
C GLY A 29 2.50 -1.18 -7.78
N THR A 30 1.70 -1.15 -6.73
CA THR A 30 0.33 -0.61 -6.75
C THR A 30 0.28 0.54 -5.77
N LEU A 31 -0.27 1.67 -6.19
CA LEU A 31 -0.70 2.73 -5.30
C LEU A 31 -2.13 2.43 -4.86
N ASP A 32 -2.40 2.59 -3.57
CA ASP A 32 -3.74 2.50 -3.04
C ASP A 32 -4.63 3.62 -3.60
N PRO A 33 -5.95 3.47 -3.63
CA PRO A 33 -6.86 4.42 -4.29
C PRO A 33 -6.73 5.86 -3.79
N LEU A 34 -6.46 6.05 -2.50
CA LEU A 34 -6.29 7.37 -1.87
C LEU A 34 -4.84 7.88 -1.90
N ALA A 35 -3.87 7.02 -2.25
CA ALA A 35 -2.46 7.41 -2.30
C ALA A 35 -2.14 8.20 -3.56
N THR A 36 -1.21 9.13 -3.42
CA THR A 36 -0.51 9.81 -4.51
C THR A 36 0.95 9.39 -4.55
N GLY A 37 1.62 9.54 -5.68
CA GLY A 37 3.04 9.19 -5.77
C GLY A 37 3.47 8.72 -7.15
N VAL A 38 4.64 8.08 -7.19
CA VAL A 38 5.26 7.58 -8.42
C VAL A 38 4.79 6.17 -8.72
N LEU A 39 4.21 5.98 -9.90
CA LEU A 39 3.86 4.67 -10.45
C LEU A 39 4.86 4.30 -11.54
N VAL A 40 5.74 3.34 -11.27
CA VAL A 40 6.74 2.87 -12.23
C VAL A 40 6.07 1.96 -13.26
N LEU A 41 6.13 2.36 -14.53
CA LEU A 41 5.58 1.60 -15.65
C LEU A 41 6.72 1.02 -16.52
N CYS A 42 6.62 -0.25 -16.84
CA CYS A 42 7.56 -0.94 -17.71
C CYS A 42 6.89 -1.29 -19.06
N THR A 43 7.61 -1.12 -20.17
CA THR A 43 7.11 -1.40 -21.51
C THR A 43 7.96 -2.46 -22.22
N GLY A 44 7.36 -3.22 -23.13
CA GLY A 44 8.05 -4.18 -23.98
C GLY A 44 8.90 -5.19 -23.18
N LYS A 45 10.20 -5.26 -23.49
CA LYS A 45 11.13 -6.18 -22.81
C LYS A 45 11.35 -5.85 -21.34
N ALA A 46 11.23 -4.56 -20.95
CA ALA A 46 11.41 -4.12 -19.57
C ALA A 46 10.34 -4.68 -18.60
N THR A 47 9.21 -5.18 -19.10
CA THR A 47 8.22 -5.86 -18.25
C THR A 47 8.77 -7.09 -17.52
N LYS A 48 9.89 -7.66 -17.98
CA LYS A 48 10.58 -8.77 -17.30
C LYS A 48 11.34 -8.32 -16.03
N GLN A 49 11.57 -7.02 -15.88
CA GLN A 49 12.28 -6.45 -14.73
C GLN A 49 11.33 -6.03 -13.58
N ILE A 50 10.03 -6.17 -13.76
CA ILE A 50 9.02 -5.71 -12.79
C ILE A 50 9.25 -6.33 -11.41
N GLU A 51 9.48 -7.63 -11.33
CA GLU A 51 9.72 -8.32 -10.04
C GLU A 51 10.97 -7.79 -9.33
N ALA A 52 12.06 -7.58 -10.05
CA ALA A 52 13.27 -6.99 -9.49
C ALA A 52 13.04 -5.56 -9.00
N LEU A 53 12.31 -4.74 -9.78
CA LEU A 53 11.96 -3.38 -9.38
C LEU A 53 11.05 -3.33 -8.14
N GLN A 54 10.21 -4.32 -7.94
CA GLN A 54 9.37 -4.43 -6.75
C GLN A 54 10.16 -4.73 -5.47
N LEU A 55 11.37 -5.27 -5.58
CA LEU A 55 12.25 -5.56 -4.45
C LEU A 55 13.07 -4.34 -4.00
N HIS A 56 13.12 -3.27 -4.78
CA HIS A 56 13.81 -2.04 -4.38
C HIS A 56 13.14 -1.41 -3.16
N SER A 57 13.95 -0.67 -2.39
CA SER A 57 13.46 0.15 -1.28
C SER A 57 12.40 1.15 -1.77
N LYS A 58 11.46 1.46 -0.89
CA LYS A 58 10.38 2.41 -1.12
C LYS A 58 10.32 3.36 0.06
N GLU A 59 10.04 4.61 -0.23
CA GLU A 59 9.82 5.65 0.76
C GLU A 59 8.36 6.09 0.71
N TYR A 60 7.77 6.28 1.88
CA TYR A 60 6.38 6.68 2.03
C TYR A 60 6.30 7.82 3.04
N THR A 61 5.48 8.81 2.73
CA THR A 61 5.00 9.77 3.72
C THR A 61 3.53 9.45 3.99
N ALA A 62 3.20 9.21 5.25
CA ALA A 62 1.85 8.87 5.65
C ALA A 62 1.39 9.77 6.80
N THR A 63 0.12 10.18 6.76
CA THR A 63 -0.55 10.84 7.87
C THR A 63 -1.42 9.81 8.58
N LEU A 64 -1.20 9.63 9.88
CA LEU A 64 -1.99 8.76 10.73
C LEU A 64 -2.90 9.60 11.63
N GLN A 65 -4.19 9.28 11.64
CA GLN A 65 -5.10 9.77 12.66
C GLN A 65 -5.09 8.79 13.84
N LEU A 66 -4.63 9.26 15.00
CA LEU A 66 -4.61 8.48 16.22
C LEU A 66 -6.02 8.43 16.85
N GLY A 67 -6.24 7.45 17.72
CA GLY A 67 -7.50 7.31 18.44
C GLY A 67 -8.65 6.68 17.65
N ALA A 68 -8.43 6.23 16.42
CA ALA A 68 -9.46 5.57 15.62
C ALA A 68 -8.89 4.41 14.81
N THR A 69 -9.73 3.42 14.50
CA THR A 69 -9.42 2.36 13.55
C THR A 69 -10.49 2.23 12.48
N THR A 70 -10.10 1.70 11.33
CA THR A 70 -10.97 1.30 10.24
C THR A 70 -10.64 -0.12 9.81
N ARG A 71 -11.53 -0.81 9.14
CA ARG A 71 -11.33 -2.20 8.66
C ARG A 71 -10.19 -2.34 7.65
N SER A 72 -9.88 -1.27 6.92
CA SER A 72 -8.81 -1.24 5.90
C SER A 72 -7.51 -0.62 6.42
N TYR A 73 -7.51 -0.06 7.62
CA TYR A 73 -6.43 0.77 8.20
C TYR A 73 -6.13 2.03 7.37
N ASP A 74 -7.11 2.51 6.60
CA ASP A 74 -7.08 3.74 5.84
C ASP A 74 -8.46 4.43 5.85
N LEU A 75 -8.62 5.50 5.09
CA LEU A 75 -9.86 6.29 5.01
C LEU A 75 -10.85 5.77 3.92
N GLU A 76 -10.65 4.58 3.37
CA GLU A 76 -11.62 3.97 2.44
C GLU A 76 -12.89 3.48 3.15
N HIS A 77 -12.80 3.20 4.45
CA HIS A 77 -13.91 2.72 5.27
C HIS A 77 -14.16 3.64 6.46
N GLU A 78 -15.39 3.59 6.96
CA GLU A 78 -15.79 4.31 8.15
C GLU A 78 -15.05 3.79 9.40
N VAL A 79 -14.90 4.68 10.40
CA VAL A 79 -14.32 4.35 11.70
C VAL A 79 -15.15 3.26 12.37
N ASP A 80 -14.52 2.18 12.79
CA ASP A 80 -15.14 1.05 13.47
C ASP A 80 -14.91 1.05 14.99
N LYS A 81 -13.81 1.66 15.47
CA LYS A 81 -13.51 1.81 16.90
C LYS A 81 -12.81 3.13 17.19
N THR A 82 -13.03 3.65 18.38
CA THR A 82 -12.36 4.84 18.89
C THR A 82 -11.65 4.52 20.21
N PHE A 83 -10.56 5.24 20.48
CA PHE A 83 -9.71 5.08 21.66
C PHE A 83 -9.32 6.44 22.21
N PRO A 84 -9.09 6.57 23.54
CA PRO A 84 -8.57 7.79 24.15
C PRO A 84 -7.20 8.17 23.58
N THR A 85 -6.95 9.46 23.38
CA THR A 85 -5.69 10.00 22.81
C THR A 85 -4.95 10.94 23.77
N GLU A 86 -5.55 11.32 24.89
CA GLU A 86 -5.04 12.35 25.80
C GLU A 86 -3.67 12.03 26.42
N HIS A 87 -3.30 10.75 26.39
CA HIS A 87 -2.01 10.28 26.89
C HIS A 87 -0.92 10.24 25.80
N ILE A 88 -1.27 10.53 24.55
CA ILE A 88 -0.33 10.44 23.44
C ILE A 88 0.45 11.74 23.35
N THR A 89 1.76 11.65 23.46
CA THR A 89 2.69 12.78 23.31
C THR A 89 3.68 12.49 22.19
N ARG A 90 4.36 13.52 21.71
CA ARG A 90 5.44 13.40 20.73
C ARG A 90 6.50 12.41 21.21
N GLU A 91 6.91 12.53 22.46
CA GLU A 91 7.94 11.68 23.06
C GLU A 91 7.52 10.21 23.09
N LEU A 92 6.25 9.93 23.41
CA LEU A 92 5.72 8.55 23.41
C LEU A 92 5.73 7.95 21.99
N ILE A 93 5.43 8.75 20.98
CA ILE A 93 5.50 8.32 19.58
C ILE A 93 6.95 8.02 19.21
N GLU A 94 7.88 8.95 19.49
CA GLU A 94 9.31 8.80 19.17
C GLU A 94 9.93 7.60 19.89
N GLU A 95 9.53 7.29 21.11
CA GLU A 95 9.94 6.07 21.83
C GLU A 95 9.33 4.79 21.25
N THR A 96 8.22 4.91 20.55
CA THR A 96 7.48 3.76 20.00
C THR A 96 7.96 3.40 18.60
N LEU A 97 8.30 4.37 17.76
CA LEU A 97 8.69 4.16 16.36
C LEU A 97 9.87 3.16 16.17
N PRO A 98 10.92 3.14 17.03
CA PRO A 98 12.02 2.18 16.89
C PRO A 98 11.60 0.72 16.99
N LYS A 99 10.44 0.42 17.61
CA LYS A 99 9.90 -0.95 17.71
C LYS A 99 9.44 -1.51 16.36
N PHE A 100 9.27 -0.64 15.36
CA PHE A 100 8.85 -0.98 14.01
C PHE A 100 10.00 -0.96 13.00
N VAL A 101 11.24 -0.67 13.43
CA VAL A 101 12.42 -0.66 12.57
C VAL A 101 13.08 -2.04 12.56
N GLY A 102 13.65 -2.43 11.42
CA GLY A 102 14.30 -3.73 11.21
C GLY A 102 13.38 -4.79 10.64
N ASP A 103 13.67 -6.03 10.93
CA ASP A 103 12.91 -7.19 10.46
C ASP A 103 11.77 -7.47 11.43
N ILE A 104 10.55 -7.30 10.96
CA ILE A 104 9.33 -7.50 11.74
C ILE A 104 8.34 -8.40 11.01
N MET A 105 7.44 -9.02 11.76
CA MET A 105 6.33 -9.80 11.21
C MET A 105 5.10 -8.91 11.11
N GLN A 106 4.62 -8.68 9.89
CA GLN A 106 3.41 -7.92 9.63
C GLN A 106 2.26 -8.84 9.23
N ARG A 107 1.12 -8.65 9.85
CA ARG A 107 -0.15 -9.23 9.37
C ARG A 107 -0.83 -8.23 8.45
N PRO A 108 -0.91 -8.52 7.12
CA PRO A 108 -1.58 -7.63 6.18
C PRO A 108 -3.06 -7.46 6.53
N PRO A 109 -3.66 -6.29 6.26
CA PRO A 109 -5.10 -6.12 6.41
C PRO A 109 -5.87 -7.01 5.42
N LEU A 110 -7.09 -7.42 5.78
CA LEU A 110 -7.97 -8.22 4.91
C LEU A 110 -8.28 -7.50 3.59
N PHE A 111 -8.42 -6.17 3.63
CA PHE A 111 -8.63 -5.32 2.46
C PHE A 111 -7.33 -4.98 1.72
N SER A 112 -6.41 -5.94 1.62
CA SER A 112 -5.15 -5.78 0.89
C SER A 112 -5.17 -6.50 -0.46
N ALA A 113 -4.22 -6.14 -1.33
CA ALA A 113 -3.99 -6.80 -2.61
C ALA A 113 -3.31 -8.19 -2.48
N CYS A 114 -3.07 -8.67 -1.26
CA CYS A 114 -2.50 -9.98 -1.00
C CYS A 114 -3.36 -11.09 -1.60
N LYS A 115 -2.71 -12.15 -2.13
CA LYS A 115 -3.39 -13.32 -2.65
C LYS A 115 -3.50 -14.40 -1.57
N VAL A 116 -4.68 -15.00 -1.45
CA VAL A 116 -4.97 -16.14 -0.57
C VAL A 116 -5.63 -17.23 -1.42
N GLY A 117 -4.98 -18.37 -1.57
CA GLY A 117 -5.54 -19.49 -2.35
C GLY A 117 -5.80 -19.20 -3.83
N GLY A 118 -5.18 -18.14 -4.39
CA GLY A 118 -5.39 -17.69 -5.78
C GLY A 118 -6.27 -16.45 -5.91
N ASP A 119 -7.16 -16.20 -4.95
CA ASP A 119 -8.03 -15.02 -4.92
C ASP A 119 -7.35 -13.85 -4.17
N ARG A 120 -7.76 -12.62 -4.47
CA ARG A 120 -7.26 -11.46 -3.75
C ARG A 120 -7.97 -11.33 -2.40
N ALA A 121 -7.24 -11.00 -1.34
CA ALA A 121 -7.77 -10.91 0.02
C ALA A 121 -8.97 -9.94 0.11
N TYR A 122 -8.96 -8.81 -0.59
CA TYR A 122 -10.08 -7.87 -0.62
C TYR A 122 -11.36 -8.47 -1.23
N GLU A 123 -11.26 -9.42 -2.17
CA GLU A 123 -12.42 -10.11 -2.75
C GLU A 123 -13.04 -11.09 -1.75
N LEU A 124 -12.19 -11.76 -0.96
CA LEU A 124 -12.63 -12.64 0.14
C LEU A 124 -13.26 -11.83 1.29
N ALA A 125 -12.67 -10.68 1.63
CA ALA A 125 -13.22 -9.78 2.64
C ALA A 125 -14.61 -9.26 2.26
N ARG A 126 -14.84 -8.90 1.00
CA ARG A 126 -16.16 -8.48 0.49
C ARG A 126 -17.21 -9.60 0.55
N LYS A 127 -16.80 -10.87 0.51
CA LYS A 127 -17.67 -12.05 0.66
C LYS A 127 -17.96 -12.41 2.12
N GLY A 128 -17.52 -11.57 3.08
CA GLY A 128 -17.76 -11.79 4.51
C GLY A 128 -16.87 -12.85 5.15
N SER A 129 -15.74 -13.17 4.53
CA SER A 129 -14.77 -14.13 5.06
C SER A 129 -13.88 -13.47 6.11
N ASP A 130 -13.95 -13.96 7.34
CA ASP A 130 -13.19 -13.44 8.51
C ASP A 130 -11.79 -14.10 8.63
N HIS A 131 -11.20 -14.52 7.50
CA HIS A 131 -9.89 -15.16 7.50
C HIS A 131 -8.78 -14.16 7.85
N GLN A 132 -8.15 -14.36 9.00
CA GLN A 132 -6.91 -13.67 9.33
C GLN A 132 -5.82 -14.12 8.35
N LEU A 133 -5.18 -13.14 7.69
CA LEU A 133 -4.04 -13.41 6.82
C LEU A 133 -2.82 -13.84 7.64
N ALA A 134 -2.01 -14.74 7.08
CA ALA A 134 -0.75 -15.13 7.69
C ALA A 134 0.19 -13.94 7.78
N GLU A 135 0.94 -13.87 8.87
CA GLU A 135 2.01 -12.88 9.03
C GLU A 135 3.10 -13.11 7.99
N LYS A 136 3.69 -12.01 7.52
CA LYS A 136 4.79 -12.00 6.57
C LYS A 136 5.95 -11.20 7.12
N PRO A 137 7.19 -11.66 6.91
CA PRO A 137 8.35 -10.86 7.24
C PRO A 137 8.40 -9.63 6.32
N ILE A 138 8.63 -8.47 6.92
CA ILE A 138 8.93 -7.22 6.24
C ILE A 138 10.15 -6.57 6.88
N HIS A 139 10.84 -5.74 6.13
CA HIS A 139 11.97 -4.96 6.62
C HIS A 139 11.67 -3.49 6.48
N ILE A 140 11.78 -2.75 7.59
CA ILE A 140 11.68 -1.29 7.63
C ILE A 140 13.07 -0.75 7.98
N ALA A 141 13.72 -0.10 7.01
CA ALA A 141 15.06 0.42 7.20
C ALA A 141 15.08 1.62 8.16
N GLU A 142 14.07 2.48 8.05
CA GLU A 142 13.98 3.73 8.80
C GLU A 142 12.52 4.15 8.92
N ILE A 143 12.19 4.80 10.03
CA ILE A 143 10.90 5.46 10.26
C ILE A 143 11.15 6.75 11.04
N GLU A 144 10.59 7.85 10.59
CA GLU A 144 10.78 9.18 11.17
C GLU A 144 9.42 9.83 11.44
N LEU A 145 9.30 10.49 12.59
CA LEU A 145 8.18 11.38 12.87
C LEU A 145 8.45 12.76 12.28
N VAL A 146 7.80 13.08 11.17
CA VAL A 146 7.96 14.38 10.50
C VAL A 146 7.24 15.47 11.29
N ASP A 147 6.00 15.20 11.69
CA ASP A 147 5.18 16.16 12.44
C ASP A 147 4.19 15.45 13.36
N PHE A 148 3.73 16.15 14.39
CA PHE A 148 2.72 15.67 15.32
C PHE A 148 1.82 16.83 15.76
N ASP A 149 0.54 16.68 15.48
CA ASP A 149 -0.53 17.58 15.93
C ASP A 149 -1.35 16.87 17.00
N PRO A 150 -1.38 17.36 18.23
CA PRO A 150 -2.12 16.76 19.35
C PRO A 150 -3.62 17.07 19.34
N GLU A 151 -4.15 17.94 18.43
CA GLU A 151 -5.58 18.34 18.37
C GLU A 151 -6.46 17.35 17.62
#